data_a79eba7c45e4f9ffa6da1d5e0f5173cc
#
_entry.id   a79eba7c45e4f9ffa6da1d5e0f5173cc
#
_cell.length_a   1.000
_cell.length_b   1.000
_cell.length_c   1.000
_cell.angle_alpha   90.00
_cell.angle_beta   90.00
_cell.angle_gamma   90.00
#
_symmetry.space_group_name_H-M   'P 1'
#
loop_
_entity.id
_entity.type
_entity.pdbx_description
1 polymer ?
#
loop_
_entity_poly.entity_id
_entity_poly.type
_entity_poly.pdbx_seq_one_letter_code
_entity_poly.pdbx_strand_id
1 'polypeptide(L)'
;MLKEIRPAILVLVLLTLITGLAYPLAMTAIAGVIFPKQAQGSLIERDGKVVGSALIGQEFKDDKYFHGRPSATTAPDLADATKTVSAPYNAANSGGSNLGPTSKALIDRVKEDVDRLKAENPKADVPVDLVTTSASGLDPDISPEAALFQVPRVAKARNMPEERVRALVTENTQGRLAGFLGEPRVNVLGLNLALDAAASK
;
A
#
# COMPACT_ATOMS: atom_id res chain seq x y z
N MET A 1 -53.56 2.72 0.05
CA MET A 1 -52.24 3.41 0.09
C MET A 1 -51.87 3.90 1.49
N LEU A 2 -52.72 4.71 2.21
CA LEU A 2 -52.34 5.21 3.57
C LEU A 2 -52.19 4.09 4.62
N LYS A 3 -52.85 2.94 4.47
CA LYS A 3 -52.74 1.80 5.38
C LYS A 3 -51.38 1.13 5.37
N GLU A 4 -50.61 1.26 4.26
CA GLU A 4 -49.28 0.65 4.08
C GLU A 4 -48.14 1.52 4.66
N ILE A 5 -48.40 2.78 4.94
CA ILE A 5 -47.40 3.72 5.47
C ILE A 5 -46.88 3.27 6.84
N ARG A 6 -47.78 2.87 7.74
CA ARG A 6 -47.37 2.43 9.08
C ARG A 6 -46.51 1.18 9.07
N PRO A 7 -46.88 0.07 8.39
CA PRO A 7 -45.98 -1.09 8.30
C PRO A 7 -44.69 -0.78 7.53
N ALA A 8 -44.71 0.07 6.50
CA ALA A 8 -43.51 0.48 5.79
C ALA A 8 -42.51 1.21 6.68
N ILE A 9 -42.99 2.20 7.48
CA ILE A 9 -42.15 2.91 8.45
C ILE A 9 -41.63 1.95 9.53
N LEU A 10 -42.48 1.06 10.04
CA LEU A 10 -42.06 0.09 11.06
C LEU A 10 -40.94 -0.82 10.55
N VAL A 11 -41.09 -1.39 9.35
CA VAL A 11 -40.10 -2.26 8.74
C VAL A 11 -38.81 -1.47 8.45
N LEU A 12 -38.91 -0.25 7.92
CA LEU A 12 -37.75 0.62 7.69
C LEU A 12 -36.97 0.87 9.00
N VAL A 13 -37.68 1.25 10.08
CA VAL A 13 -37.04 1.51 11.37
C VAL A 13 -36.39 0.24 11.94
N LEU A 14 -37.09 -0.90 11.91
CA LEU A 14 -36.56 -2.17 12.40
C LEU A 14 -35.30 -2.60 11.63
N LEU A 15 -35.37 -2.55 10.30
CA LEU A 15 -34.22 -2.89 9.47
C LEU A 15 -33.06 -1.92 9.71
N THR A 16 -33.31 -0.63 9.84
CA THR A 16 -32.28 0.36 10.18
C THR A 16 -31.62 0.06 11.52
N LEU A 17 -32.41 -0.27 12.54
CA LEU A 17 -31.86 -0.65 13.86
C LEU A 17 -31.03 -1.93 13.79
N ILE A 18 -31.52 -2.95 13.08
CA ILE A 18 -30.81 -4.22 12.96
C ILE A 18 -29.53 -4.05 12.14
N THR A 19 -29.62 -3.48 10.92
CA THR A 19 -28.50 -3.42 9.99
C THR A 19 -27.56 -2.23 10.23
N GLY A 20 -28.07 -1.13 10.80
CA GLY A 20 -27.30 0.10 11.06
C GLY A 20 -26.73 0.21 12.47
N LEU A 21 -27.28 -0.50 13.44
CA LEU A 21 -26.81 -0.42 14.83
C LEU A 21 -26.43 -1.81 15.38
N ALA A 22 -27.38 -2.73 15.49
CA ALA A 22 -27.16 -4.01 16.18
C ALA A 22 -26.07 -4.84 15.50
N TYR A 23 -26.17 -5.03 14.19
CA TYR A 23 -25.21 -5.83 13.44
C TYR A 23 -23.81 -5.19 13.42
N PRO A 24 -23.60 -3.91 13.03
CA PRO A 24 -22.25 -3.32 13.02
C PRO A 24 -21.58 -3.30 14.41
N LEU A 25 -22.33 -2.97 15.46
CA LEU A 25 -21.78 -2.96 16.82
C LEU A 25 -21.41 -4.36 17.31
N ALA A 26 -22.25 -5.35 17.03
CA ALA A 26 -21.95 -6.74 17.37
C ALA A 26 -20.70 -7.23 16.63
N MET A 27 -20.60 -6.97 15.32
CA MET A 27 -19.42 -7.37 14.52
C MET A 27 -18.15 -6.66 14.98
N THR A 28 -18.23 -5.36 15.32
CA THR A 28 -17.08 -4.61 15.87
C THR A 28 -16.61 -5.20 17.20
N ALA A 29 -17.53 -5.52 18.10
CA ALA A 29 -17.21 -6.13 19.38
C ALA A 29 -16.57 -7.53 19.20
N ILE A 30 -17.16 -8.38 18.37
CA ILE A 30 -16.66 -9.73 18.08
C ILE A 30 -15.27 -9.64 17.43
N ALA A 31 -15.10 -8.81 16.39
CA ALA A 31 -13.81 -8.63 15.73
C ALA A 31 -12.74 -8.08 16.69
N GLY A 32 -13.10 -7.13 17.55
CA GLY A 32 -12.20 -6.57 18.56
C GLY A 32 -11.70 -7.58 19.58
N VAL A 33 -12.51 -8.60 19.90
CA VAL A 33 -12.11 -9.68 20.82
C VAL A 33 -11.32 -10.78 20.11
N ILE A 34 -11.77 -11.23 18.93
CA ILE A 34 -11.18 -12.38 18.23
C ILE A 34 -9.93 -11.97 17.42
N PHE A 35 -9.97 -10.77 16.80
CA PHE A 35 -8.92 -10.27 15.91
C PHE A 35 -8.49 -8.83 16.26
N PRO A 36 -8.02 -8.57 17.49
CA PRO A 36 -7.78 -7.20 17.96
C PRO A 36 -6.80 -6.41 17.08
N LYS A 37 -5.71 -7.04 16.63
CA LYS A 37 -4.72 -6.40 15.77
C LYS A 37 -5.30 -5.99 14.42
N GLN A 38 -6.07 -6.86 13.79
CA GLN A 38 -6.69 -6.59 12.49
C GLN A 38 -7.82 -5.56 12.62
N ALA A 39 -8.64 -5.68 13.66
CA ALA A 39 -9.73 -4.74 13.93
C ALA A 39 -9.23 -3.31 14.19
N GLN A 40 -7.99 -3.16 14.70
CA GLN A 40 -7.33 -1.88 14.92
C GLN A 40 -6.48 -1.40 13.74
N GLY A 41 -6.58 -2.03 12.55
CA GLY A 41 -5.91 -1.59 11.33
C GLY A 41 -4.49 -2.14 11.14
N SER A 42 -4.13 -3.24 11.79
CA SER A 42 -2.82 -3.92 11.65
C SER A 42 -1.64 -2.96 11.80
N LEU A 43 -1.71 -2.10 12.82
CA LEU A 43 -0.68 -1.11 13.10
C LEU A 43 0.65 -1.78 13.43
N ILE A 44 1.74 -1.16 12.97
CA ILE A 44 3.12 -1.54 13.26
C ILE A 44 3.69 -0.49 14.21
N GLU A 45 4.19 -0.95 15.36
CA GLU A 45 4.80 -0.11 16.37
C GLU A 45 6.29 -0.40 16.49
N ARG A 46 7.09 0.67 16.70
CA ARG A 46 8.50 0.60 17.02
C ARG A 46 8.79 1.59 18.14
N ASP A 47 9.46 1.13 19.18
CA ASP A 47 9.81 1.94 20.38
C ASP A 47 8.59 2.68 20.98
N GLY A 48 7.43 2.00 21.03
CA GLY A 48 6.16 2.55 21.56
C GLY A 48 5.49 3.60 20.69
N LYS A 49 5.94 3.76 19.42
CA LYS A 49 5.33 4.68 18.45
C LYS A 49 4.80 3.92 17.24
N VAL A 50 3.60 4.27 16.79
CA VAL A 50 3.06 3.76 15.53
C VAL A 50 3.88 4.32 14.37
N VAL A 51 4.49 3.42 13.60
CA VAL A 51 5.31 3.77 12.40
C VAL A 51 4.55 3.56 11.11
N GLY A 52 3.43 2.85 11.13
CA GLY A 52 2.56 2.65 9.97
C GLY A 52 1.58 1.50 10.18
N SER A 53 0.96 1.07 9.10
CA SER A 53 0.08 -0.10 9.03
C SER A 53 0.65 -1.11 8.03
N ALA A 54 0.48 -2.39 8.31
CA ALA A 54 0.84 -3.44 7.36
C ALA A 54 -0.03 -3.44 6.09
N LEU A 55 -1.17 -2.72 6.11
CA LEU A 55 -2.16 -2.69 5.04
C LEU A 55 -2.10 -1.41 4.18
N ILE A 56 -1.35 -0.41 4.60
CA ILE A 56 -1.26 0.90 3.94
C ILE A 56 0.19 1.20 3.62
N GLY A 57 0.48 1.41 2.33
CA GLY A 57 1.81 1.80 1.87
C GLY A 57 2.20 3.20 2.32
N GLN A 58 3.49 3.46 2.29
CA GLN A 58 4.10 4.76 2.62
C GLN A 58 5.09 5.17 1.55
N GLU A 59 5.30 6.47 1.38
CA GLU A 59 6.29 7.00 0.47
C GLU A 59 7.70 6.94 1.10
N PHE A 60 8.60 6.19 0.45
CA PHE A 60 10.03 6.18 0.75
C PHE A 60 10.78 6.81 -0.42
N LYS A 61 11.56 7.87 -0.16
CA LYS A 61 12.32 8.62 -1.18
C LYS A 61 13.83 8.45 -1.10
N ASP A 62 14.32 8.03 0.06
CA ASP A 62 15.76 7.89 0.30
C ASP A 62 16.28 6.61 -0.37
N ASP A 63 17.41 6.67 -1.07
CA ASP A 63 18.04 5.56 -1.78
C ASP A 63 18.37 4.35 -0.90
N LYS A 64 18.50 4.56 0.40
CA LYS A 64 18.75 3.48 1.38
C LYS A 64 17.53 2.61 1.67
N TYR A 65 16.35 2.98 1.16
CA TYR A 65 15.10 2.23 1.35
C TYR A 65 14.58 1.64 0.05
N PHE A 66 13.84 0.55 0.16
CA PHE A 66 13.01 0.06 -0.93
C PHE A 66 11.85 1.02 -1.16
N HIS A 67 11.62 1.35 -2.41
CA HIS A 67 10.49 2.18 -2.83
C HIS A 67 9.30 1.30 -3.21
N GLY A 68 8.10 1.78 -2.92
CA GLY A 68 6.85 1.14 -3.32
C GLY A 68 6.47 1.47 -4.76
N ARG A 69 5.26 1.08 -5.13
CA ARG A 69 4.65 1.39 -6.43
C ARG A 69 4.41 2.90 -6.57
N PRO A 70 4.38 3.44 -7.81
CA PRO A 70 3.93 4.81 -8.02
C PRO A 70 2.52 5.02 -7.45
N SER A 71 2.28 6.14 -6.77
CA SER A 71 0.98 6.50 -6.19
C SER A 71 0.39 7.70 -6.93
N ALA A 72 -0.90 7.61 -7.29
CA ALA A 72 -1.64 8.67 -7.97
C ALA A 72 -2.54 9.47 -7.01
N THR A 73 -2.37 9.31 -5.71
CA THR A 73 -3.16 10.05 -4.72
C THR A 73 -2.81 11.54 -4.69
N THR A 74 -3.77 12.34 -4.30
CA THR A 74 -3.67 13.80 -4.28
C THR A 74 -4.14 14.37 -2.94
N ALA A 75 -3.83 15.63 -2.69
CA ALA A 75 -4.35 16.43 -1.59
C ALA A 75 -4.77 17.81 -2.09
N PRO A 76 -5.65 18.55 -1.37
CA PRO A 76 -5.86 19.96 -1.63
C PRO A 76 -4.55 20.73 -1.54
N ASP A 77 -4.37 21.72 -2.43
CA ASP A 77 -3.24 22.63 -2.32
C ASP A 77 -3.41 23.53 -1.09
N LEU A 78 -2.36 23.64 -0.28
CA LEU A 78 -2.38 24.49 0.93
C LEU A 78 -2.52 25.99 0.61
N ALA A 79 -2.10 26.42 -0.58
CA ALA A 79 -2.18 27.80 -1.02
C ALA A 79 -3.51 28.12 -1.74
N ASP A 80 -4.15 27.13 -2.36
CA ASP A 80 -5.38 27.28 -3.11
C ASP A 80 -6.22 25.98 -3.03
N ALA A 81 -7.13 25.93 -2.08
CA ALA A 81 -7.97 24.77 -1.82
C ALA A 81 -8.88 24.36 -3.02
N THR A 82 -8.97 25.16 -4.07
CA THR A 82 -9.66 24.79 -5.31
C THR A 82 -8.82 23.93 -6.24
N LYS A 83 -7.52 23.80 -5.96
CA LYS A 83 -6.56 22.97 -6.70
C LYS A 83 -6.16 21.74 -5.89
N THR A 84 -5.72 20.73 -6.62
CA THR A 84 -5.14 19.52 -6.04
C THR A 84 -3.70 19.37 -6.47
N VAL A 85 -2.86 18.91 -5.53
CA VAL A 85 -1.45 18.61 -5.75
C VAL A 85 -1.19 17.12 -5.55
N SER A 86 -0.12 16.61 -6.16
CA SER A 86 0.31 15.24 -5.93
C SER A 86 0.68 15.04 -4.45
N ALA A 87 0.09 14.05 -3.81
CA ALA A 87 0.38 13.66 -2.44
C ALA A 87 0.42 12.12 -2.36
N PRO A 88 1.55 11.51 -2.74
CA PRO A 88 1.66 10.05 -2.79
C PRO A 88 1.35 9.41 -1.43
N TYR A 89 0.64 8.28 -1.49
CA TYR A 89 0.23 7.51 -0.31
C TYR A 89 -0.64 8.30 0.69
N ASN A 90 -1.47 9.21 0.18
CA ASN A 90 -2.43 9.95 1.03
C ASN A 90 -3.61 9.04 1.42
N ALA A 91 -3.57 8.49 2.64
CA ALA A 91 -4.61 7.61 3.15
C ALA A 91 -5.99 8.27 3.29
N ALA A 92 -6.06 9.61 3.31
CA ALA A 92 -7.33 10.35 3.34
C ALA A 92 -7.99 10.47 1.95
N ASN A 93 -7.26 10.14 0.86
CA ASN A 93 -7.75 10.27 -0.52
C ASN A 93 -7.26 9.13 -1.40
N SER A 94 -7.70 7.89 -1.10
CA SER A 94 -7.37 6.71 -1.88
C SER A 94 -7.92 6.81 -3.31
N GLY A 95 -7.07 6.55 -4.31
CA GLY A 95 -7.46 6.58 -5.71
C GLY A 95 -6.33 6.18 -6.66
N GLY A 96 -6.73 5.69 -7.84
CA GLY A 96 -5.81 5.38 -8.93
C GLY A 96 -5.75 6.50 -9.97
N SER A 97 -4.82 6.39 -10.92
CA SER A 97 -4.70 7.36 -12.01
C SER A 97 -5.89 7.36 -12.97
N ASN A 98 -6.60 6.22 -13.07
CA ASN A 98 -7.74 6.02 -13.98
C ASN A 98 -7.46 6.35 -15.46
N LEU A 99 -6.18 6.32 -15.85
CA LEU A 99 -5.74 6.57 -17.22
C LEU A 99 -5.89 5.32 -18.07
N GLY A 100 -6.52 5.44 -19.23
CA GLY A 100 -6.66 4.33 -20.18
C GLY A 100 -5.34 4.02 -20.91
N PRO A 101 -5.22 2.83 -21.53
CA PRO A 101 -3.99 2.38 -22.18
C PRO A 101 -3.54 3.25 -23.36
N THR A 102 -4.45 4.01 -23.98
CA THR A 102 -4.17 4.94 -25.06
C THR A 102 -3.88 6.36 -24.58
N SER A 103 -3.90 6.62 -23.27
CA SER A 103 -3.63 7.94 -22.71
C SER A 103 -2.17 8.33 -22.90
N LYS A 104 -1.94 9.47 -23.57
CA LYS A 104 -0.59 10.01 -23.73
C LYS A 104 0.08 10.29 -22.38
N ALA A 105 -0.67 10.80 -21.39
CA ALA A 105 -0.15 11.08 -20.07
C ALA A 105 0.34 9.80 -19.35
N LEU A 106 -0.35 8.66 -19.53
CA LEU A 106 0.10 7.38 -19.02
C LEU A 106 1.39 6.93 -19.70
N ILE A 107 1.43 7.00 -21.04
CA ILE A 107 2.58 6.56 -21.84
C ILE A 107 3.82 7.38 -21.48
N ASP A 108 3.69 8.71 -21.43
CA ASP A 108 4.80 9.62 -21.12
C ASP A 108 5.35 9.35 -19.71
N ARG A 109 4.49 9.23 -18.70
CA ARG A 109 4.88 8.93 -17.32
C ARG A 109 5.58 7.57 -17.21
N VAL A 110 5.01 6.52 -17.80
CA VAL A 110 5.62 5.17 -17.75
C VAL A 110 6.97 5.17 -18.44
N LYS A 111 7.11 5.89 -19.57
CA LYS A 111 8.39 6.00 -20.26
C LYS A 111 9.44 6.71 -19.40
N GLU A 112 9.10 7.82 -18.76
CA GLU A 112 9.97 8.55 -17.85
C GLU A 112 10.43 7.67 -16.68
N ASP A 113 9.48 6.93 -16.05
CA ASP A 113 9.80 5.99 -14.97
C ASP A 113 10.71 4.86 -15.44
N VAL A 114 10.46 4.28 -16.62
CA VAL A 114 11.32 3.24 -17.21
C VAL A 114 12.72 3.77 -17.48
N ASP A 115 12.85 4.95 -18.07
CA ASP A 115 14.16 5.54 -18.41
C ASP A 115 14.96 5.82 -17.12
N ARG A 116 14.33 6.32 -16.08
CA ARG A 116 14.94 6.55 -14.76
C ARG A 116 15.41 5.24 -14.11
N LEU A 117 14.56 4.22 -14.08
CA LEU A 117 14.88 2.92 -13.47
C LEU A 117 15.95 2.15 -14.27
N LYS A 118 15.96 2.24 -15.59
CA LYS A 118 17.04 1.68 -16.41
C LYS A 118 18.39 2.35 -16.16
N ALA A 119 18.39 3.65 -15.85
CA ALA A 119 19.63 4.33 -15.46
C ALA A 119 20.13 3.86 -14.08
N GLU A 120 19.20 3.51 -13.17
CA GLU A 120 19.51 2.98 -11.84
C GLU A 120 20.06 1.54 -11.90
N ASN A 121 19.44 0.67 -12.71
CA ASN A 121 19.85 -0.73 -12.88
C ASN A 121 19.80 -1.16 -14.36
N PRO A 122 20.85 -0.82 -15.16
CA PRO A 122 20.86 -1.07 -16.61
C PRO A 122 20.96 -2.55 -17.00
N LYS A 123 21.26 -3.43 -16.05
CA LYS A 123 21.46 -4.87 -16.31
C LYS A 123 20.17 -5.69 -16.13
N ALA A 124 19.12 -5.11 -15.54
CA ALA A 124 17.89 -5.82 -15.26
C ALA A 124 16.71 -5.22 -16.04
N ASP A 125 15.72 -6.05 -16.35
CA ASP A 125 14.44 -5.58 -16.87
C ASP A 125 13.68 -4.84 -15.78
N VAL A 126 13.02 -3.75 -16.16
CA VAL A 126 12.23 -2.93 -15.22
C VAL A 126 10.92 -3.64 -14.89
N PRO A 127 10.67 -3.99 -13.62
CA PRO A 127 9.42 -4.61 -13.21
C PRO A 127 8.21 -3.69 -13.41
N VAL A 128 7.09 -4.26 -13.86
CA VAL A 128 5.87 -3.51 -14.23
C VAL A 128 5.29 -2.73 -13.05
N ASP A 129 5.34 -3.28 -11.85
CA ASP A 129 4.81 -2.67 -10.64
C ASP A 129 5.61 -1.46 -10.15
N LEU A 130 6.88 -1.29 -10.59
CA LEU A 130 7.65 -0.07 -10.32
C LEU A 130 7.31 1.11 -11.25
N VAL A 131 6.54 0.87 -12.32
CA VAL A 131 6.14 1.89 -13.30
C VAL A 131 4.62 2.04 -13.44
N THR A 132 3.84 1.22 -12.73
CA THR A 132 2.37 1.26 -12.76
C THR A 132 1.80 1.61 -11.40
N THR A 133 0.87 2.57 -11.38
CA THR A 133 0.14 2.94 -10.15
C THR A 133 -0.77 1.80 -9.72
N SER A 134 -0.95 1.64 -8.40
CA SER A 134 -2.03 0.80 -7.88
C SER A 134 -3.38 1.48 -8.02
N ALA A 135 -4.47 0.69 -7.99
CA ALA A 135 -5.83 1.23 -8.03
C ALA A 135 -6.18 2.07 -6.80
N SER A 136 -5.58 1.76 -5.66
CA SER A 136 -5.79 2.49 -4.39
C SER A 136 -4.84 3.67 -4.21
N GLY A 137 -3.67 3.65 -4.86
CA GLY A 137 -2.55 4.55 -4.56
C GLY A 137 -1.92 4.35 -3.18
N LEU A 138 -2.32 3.28 -2.46
CA LEU A 138 -1.93 2.97 -1.09
C LEU A 138 -1.38 1.54 -0.95
N ASP A 139 -1.04 0.88 -2.05
CA ASP A 139 -0.55 -0.51 -2.05
C ASP A 139 0.74 -0.62 -1.22
N PRO A 140 0.73 -1.41 -0.13
CA PRO A 140 1.91 -1.57 0.72
C PRO A 140 2.94 -2.54 0.14
N ASP A 141 2.57 -3.28 -0.90
CA ASP A 141 3.33 -4.42 -1.41
C ASP A 141 3.91 -4.15 -2.80
N ILE A 142 5.04 -4.79 -3.08
CA ILE A 142 5.66 -4.90 -4.41
C ILE A 142 5.95 -6.38 -4.72
N SER A 143 6.17 -6.69 -5.99
CA SER A 143 6.60 -8.04 -6.38
C SER A 143 8.02 -8.36 -5.87
N PRO A 144 8.36 -9.64 -5.67
CA PRO A 144 9.74 -10.03 -5.37
C PRO A 144 10.73 -9.55 -6.43
N GLU A 145 10.33 -9.53 -7.70
CA GLU A 145 11.11 -9.03 -8.83
C GLU A 145 11.41 -7.53 -8.66
N ALA A 146 10.41 -6.73 -8.26
CA ALA A 146 10.56 -5.31 -7.99
C ALA A 146 11.46 -5.03 -6.79
N ALA A 147 11.39 -5.86 -5.75
CA ALA A 147 12.31 -5.77 -4.63
C ALA A 147 13.73 -6.14 -5.06
N LEU A 148 13.94 -7.26 -5.77
CA LEU A 148 15.24 -7.70 -6.23
C LEU A 148 15.90 -6.71 -7.22
N PHE A 149 15.10 -6.03 -8.04
CA PHE A 149 15.57 -4.98 -8.93
C PHE A 149 16.26 -3.84 -8.17
N GLN A 150 15.77 -3.48 -6.99
CA GLN A 150 16.26 -2.36 -6.17
C GLN A 150 17.45 -2.73 -5.28
N VAL A 151 17.80 -4.03 -5.15
CA VAL A 151 18.88 -4.51 -4.27
C VAL A 151 20.21 -3.80 -4.50
N PRO A 152 20.73 -3.62 -5.74
CA PRO A 152 22.02 -2.98 -5.95
C PRO A 152 22.07 -1.54 -5.41
N ARG A 153 21.00 -0.75 -5.61
CA ARG A 153 20.89 0.62 -5.11
C ARG A 153 20.90 0.65 -3.58
N VAL A 154 20.02 -0.15 -2.95
CA VAL A 154 19.88 -0.20 -1.50
C VAL A 154 21.17 -0.69 -0.83
N ALA A 155 21.79 -1.74 -1.37
CA ALA A 155 23.05 -2.29 -0.87
C ALA A 155 24.16 -1.24 -0.90
N LYS A 156 24.30 -0.52 -2.03
CA LYS A 156 25.28 0.57 -2.20
C LYS A 156 25.01 1.70 -1.21
N ALA A 157 23.74 2.17 -1.09
CA ALA A 157 23.39 3.28 -0.23
C ALA A 157 23.59 2.97 1.26
N ARG A 158 23.46 1.68 1.65
CA ARG A 158 23.67 1.22 3.04
C ARG A 158 25.08 0.69 3.31
N ASN A 159 25.94 0.62 2.31
CA ASN A 159 27.25 -0.01 2.41
C ASN A 159 27.15 -1.46 2.94
N MET A 160 26.15 -2.21 2.44
CA MET A 160 25.90 -3.60 2.79
C MET A 160 26.20 -4.53 1.60
N PRO A 161 26.64 -5.79 1.82
CA PRO A 161 26.73 -6.77 0.74
C PRO A 161 25.36 -7.02 0.09
N GLU A 162 25.31 -7.10 -1.26
CA GLU A 162 24.05 -7.36 -1.98
C GLU A 162 23.41 -8.68 -1.56
N GLU A 163 24.21 -9.72 -1.28
CA GLU A 163 23.72 -11.03 -0.82
C GLU A 163 22.94 -10.89 0.49
N ARG A 164 23.38 -10.01 1.39
CA ARG A 164 22.68 -9.76 2.64
C ARG A 164 21.33 -9.07 2.41
N VAL A 165 21.30 -8.10 1.50
CA VAL A 165 20.05 -7.40 1.13
C VAL A 165 19.10 -8.35 0.40
N ARG A 166 19.61 -9.23 -0.50
CA ARG A 166 18.81 -10.29 -1.14
C ARG A 166 18.21 -11.27 -0.15
N ALA A 167 19.00 -11.69 0.84
CA ALA A 167 18.50 -12.57 1.89
C ALA A 167 17.32 -11.93 2.65
N LEU A 168 17.41 -10.62 2.99
CA LEU A 168 16.32 -9.89 3.62
C LEU A 168 15.07 -9.82 2.74
N VAL A 169 15.21 -9.61 1.42
CA VAL A 169 14.07 -9.67 0.50
C VAL A 169 13.41 -11.05 0.54
N THR A 170 14.20 -12.11 0.47
CA THR A 170 13.69 -13.50 0.48
C THR A 170 12.97 -13.83 1.79
N GLU A 171 13.56 -13.45 2.94
CA GLU A 171 12.99 -13.65 4.26
C GLU A 171 11.66 -12.88 4.47
N ASN A 172 11.50 -11.74 3.81
CA ASN A 172 10.30 -10.89 3.88
C ASN A 172 9.32 -11.12 2.72
N THR A 173 9.58 -12.09 1.83
CA THR A 173 8.66 -12.46 0.76
C THR A 173 7.54 -13.35 1.30
N GLN A 174 6.32 -12.88 1.15
CA GLN A 174 5.12 -13.66 1.44
C GLN A 174 4.72 -14.47 0.21
N GLY A 175 4.62 -15.79 0.34
CA GLY A 175 4.16 -16.67 -0.72
C GLY A 175 2.65 -16.63 -0.94
N ARG A 176 2.18 -17.43 -1.89
CA ARG A 176 0.76 -17.61 -2.16
C ARG A 176 0.05 -18.24 -0.98
N LEU A 177 -1.15 -17.76 -0.67
CA LEU A 177 -1.99 -18.35 0.37
C LEU A 177 -2.37 -19.78 -0.04
N ALA A 178 -2.20 -20.75 0.88
CA ALA A 178 -2.40 -22.19 0.62
C ALA A 178 -1.62 -22.73 -0.60
N GLY A 179 -0.59 -22.00 -1.08
CA GLY A 179 0.27 -22.39 -2.20
C GLY A 179 -0.26 -22.05 -3.60
N PHE A 180 -1.52 -21.65 -3.73
CA PHE A 180 -2.15 -21.39 -5.03
C PHE A 180 -2.96 -20.10 -5.16
N LEU A 181 -3.35 -19.47 -4.04
CA LEU A 181 -4.14 -18.23 -4.06
C LEU A 181 -3.25 -16.99 -3.97
N GLY A 182 -3.46 -16.04 -4.88
CA GLY A 182 -2.72 -14.77 -4.94
C GLY A 182 -1.34 -14.91 -5.59
N GLU A 183 -0.56 -13.85 -5.50
CA GLU A 183 0.82 -13.79 -6.00
C GLU A 183 1.80 -13.54 -4.85
N PRO A 184 3.08 -13.98 -4.98
CA PRO A 184 4.11 -13.64 -4.03
C PRO A 184 4.29 -12.12 -3.95
N ARG A 185 4.49 -11.60 -2.74
CA ARG A 185 4.62 -10.16 -2.51
C ARG A 185 5.58 -9.85 -1.37
N VAL A 186 6.09 -8.64 -1.37
CA VAL A 186 6.98 -8.09 -0.34
C VAL A 186 6.39 -6.82 0.21
N ASN A 187 6.10 -6.78 1.49
CA ASN A 187 5.64 -5.57 2.16
C ASN A 187 6.80 -4.58 2.32
N VAL A 188 6.70 -3.41 1.70
CA VAL A 188 7.79 -2.43 1.63
C VAL A 188 8.15 -1.88 3.01
N LEU A 189 7.15 -1.55 3.84
CA LEU A 189 7.39 -1.06 5.21
C LEU A 189 8.07 -2.13 6.06
N GLY A 190 7.58 -3.37 6.02
CA GLY A 190 8.16 -4.50 6.75
C GLY A 190 9.61 -4.74 6.35
N LEU A 191 9.90 -4.75 5.05
CA LEU A 191 11.26 -4.95 4.53
C LEU A 191 12.19 -3.79 4.94
N ASN A 192 11.75 -2.54 4.87
CA ASN A 192 12.54 -1.37 5.28
C ASN A 192 12.84 -1.40 6.80
N LEU A 193 11.89 -1.83 7.62
CA LEU A 193 12.13 -2.02 9.05
C LEU A 193 13.12 -3.15 9.34
N ALA A 194 13.07 -4.24 8.56
CA ALA A 194 14.05 -5.34 8.66
C ALA A 194 15.46 -4.88 8.26
N LEU A 195 15.57 -4.04 7.23
CA LEU A 195 16.84 -3.40 6.84
C LEU A 195 17.43 -2.55 7.96
N ASP A 196 16.60 -1.71 8.60
CA ASP A 196 17.06 -0.86 9.70
C ASP A 196 17.54 -1.69 10.90
N ALA A 197 16.82 -2.77 11.22
CA ALA A 197 17.23 -3.69 12.27
C ALA A 197 18.53 -4.45 11.94
N ALA A 198 18.79 -4.74 10.66
CA ALA A 198 20.03 -5.41 10.23
C ALA A 198 21.25 -4.48 10.23
N ALA A 199 21.06 -3.18 10.07
CA ALA A 199 22.13 -2.18 10.11
C ALA A 199 22.57 -1.81 11.54
N SER A 200 21.77 -2.14 12.55
CA SER A 200 22.06 -1.87 13.96
C SER A 200 22.84 -2.99 14.65
N LYS A 201 23.19 -4.04 13.93
CA LYS A 201 24.01 -5.18 14.39
C LYS A 201 25.39 -5.17 13.75
#